data_97d3601d7c83407ce48e8c6485b96312
#
_entry.id   97d3601d7c83407ce48e8c6485b96312
#
_cell.length_a   1.000
_cell.length_b   1.000
_cell.length_c   1.000
_cell.angle_alpha   90.00
_cell.angle_beta   90.00
_cell.angle_gamma   90.00
#
_symmetry.space_group_name_H-M   'P 1'
#
loop_
_entity.id
_entity.type
_entity.pdbx_description
1 polymer ?
#
loop_
_entity_poly.entity_id
_entity_poly.type
_entity_poly.pdbx_seq_one_letter_code
_entity_poly.pdbx_strand_id
1 'polypeptide(L)'
;MIERLGRGLVFVAGSVVGGLALAFVIIALRPDLIRRGAAGPQPEPPAVRPVVHEEPHPSGPTPASMSGPSSAPTRVTYSDAVQRALPAVVNISTSRLVREIAPPSLGQLFGDYMPRYRDRIERSLGSGVIVDTAGHIVTNHHVIANADSIQVQLADGRVSDAKIVGRDPDTDLAVLKVDLANLPVAMLGRSDQLHVGDVVLAIGNPIGLSQTVTHGIVSATSRQQLGVAPLEDFIQTDAPINFGNSGGALVDSNGALIGINTAIVAKSLGVEGIGFAIPVNMVKGVLSDIVAHGRVIRGWIGIVPQDVTNEQAAQLGLPHGGVVLATLYVRSPGLQAGLLPGDIVTAIDGVPVHSAQDALTRVAAHKPGSTVAIKVLRGNSSLAVKASVTERPPPS
;
A
#
# COMPACT_ATOMS: atom_id res chain seq x y z
N MET A 1 -35.28 36.63 -33.30
CA MET A 1 -34.68 35.32 -33.58
C MET A 1 -34.39 34.53 -32.29
N ILE A 2 -33.98 35.20 -31.20
CA ILE A 2 -33.66 34.61 -29.88
C ILE A 2 -34.90 34.02 -29.17
N GLU A 3 -36.07 34.66 -29.27
CA GLU A 3 -37.30 34.16 -28.62
C GLU A 3 -37.85 32.85 -29.23
N ARG A 4 -37.65 32.63 -30.53
CA ARG A 4 -38.04 31.35 -31.16
C ARG A 4 -37.12 30.19 -30.79
N LEU A 5 -35.82 30.48 -30.54
CA LEU A 5 -34.85 29.48 -30.06
C LEU A 5 -35.17 29.05 -28.63
N GLY A 6 -35.52 30.00 -27.74
CA GLY A 6 -35.89 29.72 -26.34
C GLY A 6 -37.15 28.83 -26.22
N ARG A 7 -38.17 29.07 -27.04
CA ARG A 7 -39.38 28.23 -27.06
C ARG A 7 -39.12 26.82 -27.57
N GLY A 8 -38.20 26.65 -28.55
CA GLY A 8 -37.81 25.34 -29.04
C GLY A 8 -37.03 24.54 -27.95
N LEU A 9 -36.18 25.21 -27.23
CA LEU A 9 -35.37 24.55 -26.15
C LEU A 9 -36.25 24.11 -24.97
N VAL A 10 -37.24 24.94 -24.58
CA VAL A 10 -38.22 24.60 -23.52
C VAL A 10 -39.11 23.42 -23.96
N PHE A 11 -39.51 23.38 -25.23
CA PHE A 11 -40.30 22.28 -25.75
C PHE A 11 -39.52 20.96 -25.76
N VAL A 12 -38.24 20.97 -26.19
CA VAL A 12 -37.38 19.79 -26.19
C VAL A 12 -37.11 19.32 -24.77
N ALA A 13 -36.78 20.23 -23.85
CA ALA A 13 -36.57 19.90 -22.45
C ALA A 13 -37.83 19.29 -21.79
N GLY A 14 -39.00 19.88 -22.06
CA GLY A 14 -40.28 19.36 -21.57
C GLY A 14 -40.61 17.98 -22.14
N SER A 15 -40.28 17.72 -23.40
CA SER A 15 -40.51 16.42 -24.04
C SER A 15 -39.59 15.33 -23.45
N VAL A 16 -38.31 15.64 -23.13
CA VAL A 16 -37.39 14.73 -22.52
C VAL A 16 -37.82 14.38 -21.09
N VAL A 17 -38.20 15.38 -20.30
CA VAL A 17 -38.69 15.18 -18.93
C VAL A 17 -40.00 14.38 -18.95
N GLY A 18 -40.90 14.67 -19.83
CA GLY A 18 -42.17 13.93 -20.00
C GLY A 18 -41.94 12.48 -20.42
N GLY A 19 -40.98 12.25 -21.34
CA GLY A 19 -40.59 10.90 -21.78
C GLY A 19 -39.98 10.06 -20.66
N LEU A 20 -39.07 10.67 -19.85
CA LEU A 20 -38.47 10.00 -18.69
C LEU A 20 -39.50 9.69 -17.59
N ALA A 21 -40.42 10.61 -17.32
CA ALA A 21 -41.49 10.39 -16.36
C ALA A 21 -42.41 9.25 -16.78
N LEU A 22 -42.79 9.21 -18.08
CA LEU A 22 -43.62 8.13 -18.65
C LEU A 22 -42.89 6.79 -18.60
N ALA A 23 -41.59 6.75 -18.94
CA ALA A 23 -40.76 5.54 -18.85
C ALA A 23 -40.67 5.05 -17.39
N PHE A 24 -40.51 5.93 -16.42
CA PHE A 24 -40.49 5.60 -15.01
C PHE A 24 -41.82 5.01 -14.53
N VAL A 25 -42.95 5.60 -14.96
CA VAL A 25 -44.31 5.09 -14.63
C VAL A 25 -44.53 3.72 -15.25
N ILE A 26 -44.10 3.50 -16.50
CA ILE A 26 -44.23 2.18 -17.17
C ILE A 26 -43.38 1.14 -16.44
N ILE A 27 -42.14 1.47 -16.01
CA ILE A 27 -41.28 0.59 -15.27
C ILE A 27 -41.85 0.27 -13.87
N ALA A 28 -42.40 1.28 -13.19
CA ALA A 28 -43.03 1.12 -11.88
C ALA A 28 -44.27 0.23 -11.90
N LEU A 29 -45.09 0.36 -12.98
CA LEU A 29 -46.30 -0.44 -13.14
C LEU A 29 -46.05 -1.83 -13.77
N ARG A 30 -44.93 -2.01 -14.46
CA ARG A 30 -44.54 -3.28 -15.14
C ARG A 30 -43.07 -3.61 -14.89
N PRO A 31 -42.69 -4.00 -13.65
CA PRO A 31 -41.30 -4.37 -13.33
C PRO A 31 -40.78 -5.57 -14.13
N ASP A 32 -41.68 -6.37 -14.70
CA ASP A 32 -41.32 -7.55 -15.51
C ASP A 32 -40.67 -7.18 -16.86
N LEU A 33 -40.80 -5.94 -17.33
CA LEU A 33 -40.17 -5.50 -18.59
C LEU A 33 -38.62 -5.39 -18.47
N ILE A 34 -38.11 -5.13 -17.29
CA ILE A 34 -36.65 -5.06 -17.03
C ILE A 34 -36.08 -6.47 -16.86
N ARG A 35 -36.84 -7.43 -16.32
CA ARG A 35 -36.38 -8.81 -16.08
C ARG A 35 -36.23 -9.66 -17.34
N ARG A 36 -36.83 -9.26 -18.48
CA ARG A 36 -36.72 -10.02 -19.75
C ARG A 36 -35.39 -9.89 -20.48
N GLY A 37 -34.48 -9.03 -20.07
CA GLY A 37 -33.17 -8.82 -20.73
C GLY A 37 -32.00 -9.64 -20.18
N ALA A 38 -32.19 -10.42 -19.08
CA ALA A 38 -31.07 -11.07 -18.38
C ALA A 38 -31.21 -12.58 -18.14
N ALA A 39 -32.18 -13.26 -18.77
CA ALA A 39 -32.30 -14.70 -18.66
C ALA A 39 -32.14 -15.36 -20.03
N GLY A 40 -30.92 -15.58 -20.46
CA GLY A 40 -30.60 -16.68 -21.36
C GLY A 40 -30.90 -18.01 -20.63
N PRO A 41 -31.29 -19.07 -21.37
CA PRO A 41 -31.56 -20.38 -20.73
C PRO A 41 -30.30 -20.84 -20.00
N GLN A 42 -30.35 -20.86 -18.67
CA GLN A 42 -29.33 -21.59 -17.88
C GLN A 42 -29.46 -23.06 -18.23
N PRO A 43 -28.39 -23.73 -18.63
CA PRO A 43 -28.43 -25.21 -18.75
C PRO A 43 -28.69 -25.77 -17.35
N GLU A 44 -29.76 -26.56 -17.24
CA GLU A 44 -30.05 -27.35 -16.04
C GLU A 44 -28.82 -28.17 -15.70
N PRO A 45 -28.36 -28.17 -14.43
CA PRO A 45 -27.29 -29.05 -14.02
C PRO A 45 -27.78 -30.49 -14.23
N PRO A 46 -26.96 -31.39 -14.78
CA PRO A 46 -27.34 -32.79 -15.00
C PRO A 46 -27.77 -33.40 -13.67
N ALA A 47 -28.98 -33.93 -13.64
CA ALA A 47 -29.50 -34.63 -12.48
C ALA A 47 -28.59 -35.83 -12.18
N VAL A 48 -27.82 -35.72 -11.10
CA VAL A 48 -27.01 -36.81 -10.58
C VAL A 48 -28.00 -37.84 -10.01
N ARG A 49 -28.33 -38.85 -10.80
CA ARG A 49 -29.02 -40.04 -10.29
C ARG A 49 -28.03 -40.77 -9.38
N PRO A 50 -28.39 -41.12 -8.14
CA PRO A 50 -27.57 -41.99 -7.34
C PRO A 50 -27.52 -43.34 -8.04
N VAL A 51 -26.35 -43.72 -8.52
CA VAL A 51 -26.09 -45.09 -8.98
C VAL A 51 -25.95 -45.95 -7.73
N VAL A 52 -27.01 -46.69 -7.39
CA VAL A 52 -26.93 -47.75 -6.40
C VAL A 52 -26.21 -48.88 -7.10
N HIS A 53 -24.93 -49.04 -6.84
CA HIS A 53 -24.22 -50.27 -7.15
C HIS A 53 -24.60 -51.30 -6.09
N GLU A 54 -25.47 -52.21 -6.48
CA GLU A 54 -25.70 -53.49 -5.79
C GLU A 54 -24.55 -54.43 -6.21
N GLU A 55 -23.51 -54.51 -5.34
CA GLU A 55 -22.44 -55.50 -5.53
C GLU A 55 -22.91 -56.87 -4.99
N PRO A 56 -22.71 -57.96 -5.75
CA PRO A 56 -22.90 -59.33 -5.22
C PRO A 56 -21.71 -59.67 -4.32
N HIS A 57 -21.98 -59.94 -3.05
CA HIS A 57 -21.01 -60.47 -2.11
C HIS A 57 -20.46 -61.83 -2.52
N PRO A 58 -19.14 -61.99 -2.71
CA PRO A 58 -18.49 -63.26 -2.52
C PRO A 58 -17.92 -63.34 -1.12
N SER A 59 -18.32 -64.36 -0.37
CA SER A 59 -17.75 -64.76 0.89
C SER A 59 -16.32 -65.26 0.68
N GLY A 60 -15.36 -64.37 1.03
CA GLY A 60 -13.92 -64.64 1.08
C GLY A 60 -13.34 -64.36 2.46
N PRO A 61 -12.26 -64.99 2.86
CA PRO A 61 -11.76 -64.96 4.24
C PRO A 61 -11.29 -63.55 4.66
N THR A 62 -11.65 -63.15 5.88
CA THR A 62 -11.27 -61.93 6.57
C THR A 62 -9.78 -61.67 6.49
N PRO A 63 -9.31 -60.55 5.87
CA PRO A 63 -7.93 -60.18 5.98
C PRO A 63 -7.66 -59.58 7.39
N ALA A 64 -6.59 -60.04 8.01
CA ALA A 64 -6.11 -59.56 9.29
C ALA A 64 -5.98 -58.04 9.30
N SER A 65 -6.56 -57.38 10.30
CA SER A 65 -6.37 -55.96 10.60
C SER A 65 -4.89 -55.66 10.72
N MET A 66 -4.31 -55.11 9.68
CA MET A 66 -3.06 -54.36 9.82
C MET A 66 -3.40 -52.98 10.40
N SER A 67 -3.34 -52.88 11.72
CA SER A 67 -3.32 -51.60 12.45
C SER A 67 -1.97 -50.90 12.17
N GLY A 68 -1.84 -50.32 10.98
CA GLY A 68 -0.83 -49.30 10.74
C GLY A 68 -1.25 -48.03 11.49
N PRO A 69 -0.31 -47.22 12.03
CA PRO A 69 -0.68 -45.94 12.63
C PRO A 69 -1.41 -45.13 11.57
N SER A 70 -2.70 -44.88 11.79
CA SER A 70 -3.49 -43.95 11.00
C SER A 70 -2.90 -42.56 11.26
N SER A 71 -1.96 -42.15 10.40
CA SER A 71 -1.55 -40.75 10.35
C SER A 71 -2.77 -39.96 9.88
N ALA A 72 -3.52 -39.40 10.85
CA ALA A 72 -4.54 -38.43 10.54
C ALA A 72 -3.92 -37.38 9.55
N PRO A 73 -4.63 -37.03 8.48
CA PRO A 73 -4.10 -36.02 7.55
C PRO A 73 -3.71 -34.78 8.35
N THR A 74 -2.43 -34.44 8.31
CA THR A 74 -1.91 -33.23 8.97
C THR A 74 -2.65 -32.06 8.36
N ARG A 75 -3.59 -31.48 9.10
CA ARG A 75 -4.28 -30.26 8.66
C ARG A 75 -3.24 -29.16 8.56
N VAL A 76 -2.97 -28.71 7.35
CA VAL A 76 -2.19 -27.50 7.15
C VAL A 76 -3.06 -26.32 7.60
N THR A 77 -2.69 -25.69 8.70
CA THR A 77 -3.39 -24.51 9.26
C THR A 77 -2.37 -23.49 9.68
N TYR A 78 -2.71 -22.21 9.52
CA TYR A 78 -1.89 -21.08 9.96
C TYR A 78 -2.42 -20.46 11.27
N SER A 79 -3.30 -21.14 11.99
CA SER A 79 -3.89 -20.63 13.22
C SER A 79 -2.86 -20.22 14.27
N ASP A 80 -1.77 -20.97 14.39
CA ASP A 80 -0.69 -20.67 15.35
C ASP A 80 0.07 -19.38 14.97
N ALA A 81 0.32 -19.17 13.67
CA ALA A 81 0.92 -17.94 13.16
C ALA A 81 0.02 -16.73 13.44
N VAL A 82 -1.28 -16.90 13.16
CA VAL A 82 -2.30 -15.87 13.42
C VAL A 82 -2.37 -15.55 14.92
N GLN A 83 -2.47 -16.56 15.79
CA GLN A 83 -2.56 -16.36 17.24
C GLN A 83 -1.36 -15.61 17.82
N ARG A 84 -0.17 -15.79 17.25
CA ARG A 84 1.06 -15.07 17.68
C ARG A 84 1.06 -13.61 17.21
N ALA A 85 0.66 -13.35 15.98
CA ALA A 85 0.77 -12.03 15.38
C ALA A 85 -0.42 -11.10 15.68
N LEU A 86 -1.63 -11.68 15.71
CA LEU A 86 -2.90 -10.97 15.80
C LEU A 86 -2.98 -10.01 16.99
N PRO A 87 -2.55 -10.37 18.23
CA PRO A 87 -2.64 -9.46 19.37
C PRO A 87 -1.87 -8.14 19.18
N ALA A 88 -0.77 -8.16 18.41
CA ALA A 88 0.05 -6.97 18.17
C ALA A 88 -0.51 -6.04 17.10
N VAL A 89 -1.55 -6.46 16.34
CA VAL A 89 -2.19 -5.63 15.32
C VAL A 89 -3.34 -4.84 15.93
N VAL A 90 -3.28 -3.52 15.79
CA VAL A 90 -4.21 -2.56 16.38
C VAL A 90 -5.05 -1.86 15.31
N ASN A 91 -6.21 -1.36 15.70
CA ASN A 91 -6.98 -0.40 14.92
C ASN A 91 -6.47 1.02 15.17
N ILE A 92 -6.36 1.81 14.12
CA ILE A 92 -6.05 3.24 14.19
C ILE A 92 -7.25 4.01 13.64
N SER A 93 -7.83 4.86 14.48
CA SER A 93 -8.87 5.80 14.12
C SER A 93 -8.31 7.21 14.18
N THR A 94 -8.43 7.94 13.08
CA THR A 94 -8.00 9.34 13.01
C THR A 94 -9.21 10.25 12.81
N SER A 95 -9.16 11.46 13.37
CA SER A 95 -10.15 12.49 13.10
C SER A 95 -9.48 13.78 12.65
N ARG A 96 -10.13 14.49 11.74
CA ARG A 96 -9.72 15.78 11.20
C ARG A 96 -10.91 16.71 11.15
N LEU A 97 -10.71 17.96 11.58
CA LEU A 97 -11.69 19.02 11.45
C LEU A 97 -11.52 19.71 10.08
N VAL A 98 -12.46 19.50 9.18
CA VAL A 98 -12.46 20.14 7.87
C VAL A 98 -13.50 21.25 7.85
N ARG A 99 -13.09 22.46 7.49
CA ARG A 99 -13.99 23.58 7.29
C ARG A 99 -14.37 23.65 5.82
N GLU A 100 -15.60 23.31 5.52
CA GLU A 100 -16.16 23.34 4.18
C GLU A 100 -17.07 24.58 3.99
N ILE A 101 -17.12 25.10 2.76
CA ILE A 101 -18.13 26.09 2.41
C ILE A 101 -19.47 25.37 2.38
N ALA A 102 -20.40 25.81 3.22
CA ALA A 102 -21.74 25.22 3.28
C ALA A 102 -22.44 25.38 1.91
N PRO A 103 -23.24 24.39 1.47
CA PRO A 103 -24.01 24.54 0.24
C PRO A 103 -24.91 25.77 0.31
N PRO A 104 -25.18 26.43 -0.85
CA PRO A 104 -25.98 27.63 -0.91
C PRO A 104 -27.32 27.44 -0.22
N SER A 105 -27.63 28.30 0.73
CA SER A 105 -28.95 28.33 1.39
C SER A 105 -29.92 29.14 0.53
N LEU A 106 -31.24 28.93 0.72
CA LEU A 106 -32.26 29.72 0.09
C LEU A 106 -32.05 31.25 0.27
N GLY A 107 -31.47 31.69 1.41
CA GLY A 107 -31.12 33.09 1.65
C GLY A 107 -30.04 33.64 0.70
N GLN A 108 -29.13 32.80 0.22
CA GLN A 108 -28.11 33.20 -0.78
C GLN A 108 -28.71 33.38 -2.18
N LEU A 109 -29.82 32.71 -2.48
CA LEU A 109 -30.60 32.96 -3.70
C LEU A 109 -31.31 34.34 -3.67
N PHE A 110 -31.45 34.97 -2.51
CA PHE A 110 -32.11 36.26 -2.29
C PHE A 110 -31.13 37.39 -1.88
N GLY A 111 -29.81 37.20 -2.09
CA GLY A 111 -28.84 38.30 -1.97
C GLY A 111 -27.92 38.28 -0.76
N ASP A 112 -27.91 37.21 0.02
CA ASP A 112 -26.94 37.03 1.10
C ASP A 112 -25.62 36.40 0.55
N TYR A 113 -24.67 37.26 0.20
CA TYR A 113 -23.40 36.85 -0.46
C TYR A 113 -22.30 36.39 0.53
N MET A 114 -22.57 36.29 1.83
CA MET A 114 -21.58 35.85 2.80
C MET A 114 -21.40 34.32 2.75
N PRO A 115 -20.19 33.80 2.46
CA PRO A 115 -19.93 32.36 2.51
C PRO A 115 -20.11 31.86 3.95
N ARG A 116 -21.00 30.89 4.13
CA ARG A 116 -21.18 30.19 5.41
C ARG A 116 -20.22 28.99 5.43
N TYR A 117 -19.46 28.86 6.49
CA TYR A 117 -18.59 27.72 6.72
C TYR A 117 -19.28 26.70 7.63
N ARG A 118 -19.12 25.44 7.33
CA ARG A 118 -19.55 24.32 8.17
C ARG A 118 -18.32 23.50 8.56
N ASP A 119 -18.16 23.30 9.86
CA ASP A 119 -17.13 22.39 10.37
C ASP A 119 -17.64 20.95 10.28
N ARG A 120 -16.85 20.08 9.65
CA ARG A 120 -17.13 18.66 9.50
C ARG A 120 -15.96 17.87 10.06
N ILE A 121 -16.25 16.83 10.85
CA ILE A 121 -15.25 15.88 11.31
C ILE A 121 -15.15 14.75 10.28
N GLU A 122 -14.02 14.68 9.62
CA GLU A 122 -13.65 13.52 8.79
C GLU A 122 -12.94 12.50 9.65
N ARG A 123 -13.33 11.23 9.48
CA ARG A 123 -12.69 10.11 10.14
C ARG A 123 -12.06 9.20 9.11
N SER A 124 -10.84 8.73 9.39
CA SER A 124 -10.16 7.70 8.62
C SER A 124 -9.83 6.53 9.53
N LEU A 125 -9.79 5.34 8.95
CA LEU A 125 -9.51 4.10 9.64
C LEU A 125 -8.33 3.39 8.97
N GLY A 126 -7.49 2.80 9.78
CA GLY A 126 -6.36 1.99 9.37
C GLY A 126 -5.95 1.02 10.47
N SER A 127 -4.82 0.40 10.25
CA SER A 127 -4.21 -0.52 11.19
C SER A 127 -2.83 -0.05 11.62
N GLY A 128 -2.30 -0.65 12.68
CA GLY A 128 -0.94 -0.48 13.13
C GLY A 128 -0.39 -1.76 13.73
N VAL A 129 0.92 -1.81 13.95
CA VAL A 129 1.61 -2.96 14.55
C VAL A 129 2.43 -2.47 15.73
N ILE A 130 2.20 -3.03 16.93
CA ILE A 130 3.01 -2.77 18.14
C ILE A 130 4.34 -3.49 17.97
N VAL A 131 5.44 -2.74 18.01
CA VAL A 131 6.78 -3.25 17.67
C VAL A 131 7.73 -3.35 18.88
N ASP A 132 7.35 -2.75 20.02
CA ASP A 132 8.10 -2.89 21.25
C ASP A 132 7.24 -2.71 22.52
N THR A 133 7.80 -3.07 23.66
CA THR A 133 7.15 -2.94 24.98
C THR A 133 7.07 -1.50 25.48
N ALA A 134 7.80 -0.59 24.86
CA ALA A 134 7.72 0.83 25.17
C ALA A 134 6.40 1.44 24.61
N GLY A 135 5.73 0.77 23.68
CA GLY A 135 4.45 1.19 23.11
C GLY A 135 4.60 1.92 21.77
N HIS A 136 5.68 1.69 21.07
CA HIS A 136 5.79 2.17 19.69
C HIS A 136 4.94 1.31 18.75
N ILE A 137 4.21 2.00 17.88
CA ILE A 137 3.33 1.40 16.87
C ILE A 137 3.77 1.91 15.52
N VAL A 138 4.04 1.01 14.59
CA VAL A 138 4.31 1.35 13.19
C VAL A 138 3.00 1.30 12.40
N THR A 139 2.81 2.27 11.53
CA THR A 139 1.67 2.35 10.60
C THR A 139 2.10 3.06 9.31
N ASN A 140 1.22 3.19 8.34
CA ASN A 140 1.49 4.01 7.16
C ASN A 140 1.35 5.50 7.46
N HIS A 141 2.18 6.31 6.79
CA HIS A 141 2.09 7.77 6.86
C HIS A 141 0.72 8.27 6.39
N HIS A 142 0.19 7.74 5.27
CA HIS A 142 -1.08 8.16 4.71
C HIS A 142 -2.28 7.89 5.64
N VAL A 143 -2.18 6.92 6.56
CA VAL A 143 -3.24 6.63 7.57
C VAL A 143 -3.39 7.79 8.54
N ILE A 144 -2.28 8.45 8.90
CA ILE A 144 -2.24 9.53 9.90
C ILE A 144 -2.02 10.91 9.28
N ALA A 145 -1.96 11.00 7.94
CA ALA A 145 -1.75 12.27 7.27
C ALA A 145 -2.89 13.25 7.58
N ASN A 146 -2.52 14.47 8.01
CA ASN A 146 -3.46 15.53 8.36
C ASN A 146 -4.44 15.20 9.51
N ALA A 147 -4.15 14.19 10.35
CA ALA A 147 -4.94 13.89 11.53
C ALA A 147 -4.72 14.94 12.63
N ASP A 148 -5.81 15.47 13.18
CA ASP A 148 -5.79 16.34 14.37
C ASP A 148 -5.75 15.51 15.65
N SER A 149 -6.37 14.32 15.64
CA SER A 149 -6.29 13.35 16.73
C SER A 149 -6.17 11.93 16.21
N ILE A 150 -5.46 11.09 16.97
CA ILE A 150 -5.21 9.69 16.65
C ILE A 150 -5.56 8.86 17.87
N GLN A 151 -6.42 7.88 17.68
CA GLN A 151 -6.82 6.92 18.70
C GLN A 151 -6.47 5.51 18.25
N VAL A 152 -5.93 4.73 19.15
CA VAL A 152 -5.53 3.34 18.93
C VAL A 152 -6.39 2.43 19.79
N GLN A 153 -6.96 1.39 19.18
CA GLN A 153 -7.66 0.32 19.86
C GLN A 153 -6.92 -0.99 19.71
N LEU A 154 -6.58 -1.62 20.82
CA LEU A 154 -5.90 -2.91 20.88
C LEU A 154 -6.88 -4.06 20.62
N ALA A 155 -6.32 -5.25 20.32
CA ALA A 155 -7.09 -6.48 20.12
C ALA A 155 -7.95 -6.90 21.34
N ASP A 156 -7.49 -6.55 22.56
CA ASP A 156 -8.19 -6.83 23.81
C ASP A 156 -9.27 -5.77 24.18
N GLY A 157 -9.51 -4.80 23.29
CA GLY A 157 -10.51 -3.74 23.45
C GLY A 157 -10.00 -2.49 24.18
N ARG A 158 -8.78 -2.47 24.75
CA ARG A 158 -8.21 -1.26 25.34
C ARG A 158 -8.05 -0.17 24.27
N VAL A 159 -8.37 1.06 24.66
CA VAL A 159 -8.29 2.24 23.80
C VAL A 159 -7.34 3.26 24.43
N SER A 160 -6.52 3.91 23.62
CA SER A 160 -5.61 4.98 24.05
C SER A 160 -5.46 6.02 22.96
N ASP A 161 -5.31 7.27 23.34
CA ASP A 161 -4.80 8.29 22.44
C ASP A 161 -3.34 8.01 22.11
N ALA A 162 -2.95 8.26 20.86
CA ALA A 162 -1.59 8.04 20.38
C ALA A 162 -0.93 9.35 19.99
N LYS A 163 0.36 9.48 20.34
CA LYS A 163 1.21 10.61 19.95
C LYS A 163 2.07 10.21 18.77
N ILE A 164 2.27 11.11 17.82
CA ILE A 164 3.18 10.90 16.71
C ILE A 164 4.61 11.09 17.23
N VAL A 165 5.44 10.06 17.11
CA VAL A 165 6.89 10.13 17.40
C VAL A 165 7.63 10.70 16.20
N GLY A 166 7.28 10.24 15.00
CA GLY A 166 7.84 10.75 13.76
C GLY A 166 7.11 10.20 12.54
N ARG A 167 7.39 10.81 11.40
CA ARG A 167 6.80 10.50 10.10
C ARG A 167 7.87 10.36 9.05
N ASP A 168 7.67 9.46 8.11
CA ASP A 168 8.51 9.28 6.95
C ASP A 168 7.67 9.18 5.67
N PRO A 169 7.32 10.31 5.06
CA PRO A 169 6.56 10.33 3.81
C PRO A 169 7.27 9.63 2.65
N ASP A 170 8.62 9.57 2.68
CA ASP A 170 9.41 8.97 1.61
C ASP A 170 9.23 7.45 1.51
N THR A 171 8.89 6.78 2.60
CA THR A 171 8.60 5.33 2.63
C THR A 171 7.15 5.01 2.97
N ASP A 172 6.31 6.04 3.14
CA ASP A 172 4.93 5.91 3.62
C ASP A 172 4.84 5.23 5.00
N LEU A 173 5.80 5.48 5.91
CA LEU A 173 5.80 4.97 7.28
C LEU A 173 5.60 6.08 8.32
N ALA A 174 5.06 5.71 9.46
CA ALA A 174 4.97 6.57 10.65
C ALA A 174 5.08 5.73 11.92
N VAL A 175 5.60 6.36 12.98
CA VAL A 175 5.71 5.77 14.31
C VAL A 175 4.86 6.56 15.29
N LEU A 176 3.97 5.85 15.95
CA LEU A 176 3.11 6.36 17.03
C LEU A 176 3.59 5.82 18.37
N LYS A 177 3.16 6.46 19.45
CA LYS A 177 3.42 6.06 20.84
C LYS A 177 2.13 6.06 21.62
N VAL A 178 1.88 4.96 22.31
CA VAL A 178 0.80 4.84 23.33
C VAL A 178 1.40 4.59 24.70
N ASP A 179 0.72 5.09 25.74
CA ASP A 179 1.13 4.94 27.14
C ASP A 179 0.26 3.88 27.81
N LEU A 180 0.45 2.61 27.44
CA LEU A 180 -0.25 1.44 28.00
C LEU A 180 0.76 0.40 28.48
N ALA A 181 0.43 -0.31 29.54
CA ALA A 181 1.24 -1.42 30.06
C ALA A 181 0.83 -2.76 29.42
N ASN A 182 1.70 -3.77 29.53
CA ASN A 182 1.45 -5.14 29.09
C ASN A 182 0.99 -5.21 27.63
N LEU A 183 1.78 -4.60 26.75
CA LEU A 183 1.51 -4.55 25.32
C LEU A 183 1.98 -5.86 24.65
N PRO A 184 1.14 -6.45 23.80
CA PRO A 184 1.57 -7.54 22.92
C PRO A 184 2.48 -6.97 21.82
N VAL A 185 3.64 -7.58 21.62
CA VAL A 185 4.65 -7.11 20.66
C VAL A 185 4.78 -8.10 19.51
N ALA A 186 4.83 -7.59 18.29
CA ALA A 186 5.06 -8.38 17.10
C ALA A 186 6.50 -8.91 17.05
N MET A 187 6.66 -10.17 16.69
CA MET A 187 7.97 -10.74 16.40
C MET A 187 8.46 -10.22 15.05
N LEU A 188 9.59 -9.50 15.04
CA LEU A 188 10.16 -8.94 13.80
C LEU A 188 10.95 -10.01 13.04
N GLY A 189 10.48 -10.35 11.83
CA GLY A 189 11.13 -11.28 10.92
C GLY A 189 12.26 -10.64 10.09
N ARG A 190 12.53 -11.21 8.91
CA ARG A 190 13.58 -10.79 7.98
C ARG A 190 13.07 -10.79 6.55
N SER A 191 12.88 -9.60 5.99
CA SER A 191 12.37 -9.45 4.61
C SER A 191 13.41 -9.74 3.51
N ASP A 192 14.70 -9.73 3.86
CA ASP A 192 15.81 -10.08 2.95
C ASP A 192 15.92 -11.59 2.69
N GLN A 193 15.21 -12.42 3.44
CA GLN A 193 15.18 -13.88 3.29
C GLN A 193 13.92 -14.38 2.55
N LEU A 194 13.05 -13.48 2.11
CA LEU A 194 11.83 -13.85 1.41
C LEU A 194 12.09 -14.31 -0.02
N HIS A 195 11.39 -15.36 -0.41
CA HIS A 195 11.39 -15.89 -1.77
C HIS A 195 9.98 -15.84 -2.36
N VAL A 196 9.90 -15.71 -3.67
CA VAL A 196 8.62 -15.86 -4.39
C VAL A 196 8.07 -17.26 -4.14
N GLY A 197 6.80 -17.34 -3.72
CA GLY A 197 6.14 -18.57 -3.33
C GLY A 197 6.02 -18.78 -1.82
N ASP A 198 6.74 -18.01 -0.98
CA ASP A 198 6.59 -18.08 0.47
C ASP A 198 5.18 -17.68 0.89
N VAL A 199 4.58 -18.48 1.79
CA VAL A 199 3.25 -18.22 2.33
C VAL A 199 3.26 -17.00 3.24
N VAL A 200 2.29 -16.12 3.05
CA VAL A 200 2.12 -14.91 3.85
C VAL A 200 0.66 -14.72 4.29
N LEU A 201 0.50 -14.07 5.44
CA LEU A 201 -0.79 -13.67 5.98
C LEU A 201 -0.82 -12.16 6.16
N ALA A 202 -1.80 -11.50 5.57
CA ALA A 202 -2.03 -10.07 5.79
C ALA A 202 -3.08 -9.90 6.89
N ILE A 203 -2.72 -9.17 7.95
CA ILE A 203 -3.55 -8.95 9.14
C ILE A 203 -3.83 -7.47 9.25
N GLY A 204 -5.10 -7.11 9.39
CA GLY A 204 -5.55 -5.75 9.66
C GLY A 204 -6.69 -5.71 10.65
N ASN A 205 -7.02 -4.50 11.13
CA ASN A 205 -8.14 -4.26 12.03
C ASN A 205 -8.97 -3.05 11.55
N PRO A 206 -9.67 -3.20 10.41
CA PRO A 206 -10.25 -2.06 9.69
C PRO A 206 -11.36 -1.31 10.45
N ILE A 207 -12.07 -1.95 11.35
CA ILE A 207 -13.27 -1.37 12.01
C ILE A 207 -13.18 -1.42 13.54
N GLY A 208 -12.07 -1.94 14.10
CA GLY A 208 -11.91 -2.08 15.55
C GLY A 208 -12.86 -3.11 16.23
N LEU A 209 -13.70 -3.80 15.45
CA LEU A 209 -14.64 -4.80 15.96
C LEU A 209 -14.08 -6.22 15.87
N SER A 210 -13.31 -6.52 14.83
CA SER A 210 -12.63 -7.80 14.64
C SER A 210 -11.49 -7.64 13.65
N GLN A 211 -10.38 -8.30 13.95
CA GLN A 211 -9.26 -8.36 13.04
C GLN A 211 -9.60 -9.25 11.84
N THR A 212 -9.10 -8.85 10.68
CA THR A 212 -9.27 -9.60 9.43
C THR A 212 -7.92 -10.18 9.04
N VAL A 213 -7.93 -11.46 8.67
CA VAL A 213 -6.75 -12.17 8.17
C VAL A 213 -7.04 -12.64 6.76
N THR A 214 -6.15 -12.31 5.85
CA THR A 214 -6.16 -12.84 4.48
C THR A 214 -4.87 -13.62 4.24
N HIS A 215 -4.90 -14.53 3.27
CA HIS A 215 -3.80 -15.47 2.99
C HIS A 215 -3.42 -15.37 1.52
N GLY A 216 -2.13 -15.51 1.26
CA GLY A 216 -1.55 -15.54 -0.08
C GLY A 216 -0.09 -15.96 -0.03
N ILE A 217 0.65 -15.60 -1.08
CA ILE A 217 2.08 -15.85 -1.20
C ILE A 217 2.83 -14.56 -1.53
N VAL A 218 4.14 -14.57 -1.37
CA VAL A 218 5.03 -13.57 -1.96
C VAL A 218 5.01 -13.76 -3.48
N SER A 219 4.47 -12.79 -4.21
CA SER A 219 4.39 -12.83 -5.68
C SER A 219 5.64 -12.21 -6.33
N ALA A 220 6.25 -11.23 -5.66
CA ALA A 220 7.53 -10.63 -6.04
C ALA A 220 8.15 -9.89 -4.86
N THR A 221 9.45 -9.64 -4.91
CA THR A 221 10.19 -8.79 -3.98
C THR A 221 10.77 -7.57 -4.73
N SER A 222 11.15 -6.54 -3.98
CA SER A 222 11.82 -5.34 -4.49
C SER A 222 11.08 -4.65 -5.65
N ARG A 223 9.75 -4.52 -5.51
CA ARG A 223 8.94 -3.76 -6.47
C ARG A 223 9.16 -2.27 -6.27
N GLN A 224 9.52 -1.61 -7.35
CA GLN A 224 9.82 -0.19 -7.44
C GLN A 224 9.06 0.45 -8.62
N GLN A 225 9.11 1.79 -8.74
CA GLN A 225 8.51 2.55 -9.84
C GLN A 225 6.98 2.45 -9.93
N LEU A 226 6.33 2.30 -8.78
CA LEU A 226 4.86 2.29 -8.68
C LEU A 226 4.28 3.71 -8.53
N GLY A 227 5.14 4.71 -8.27
CA GLY A 227 4.78 6.13 -8.17
C GLY A 227 4.00 6.48 -6.90
N VAL A 228 4.14 5.70 -5.85
CA VAL A 228 3.40 5.85 -4.58
C VAL A 228 4.21 6.58 -3.52
N ALA A 229 5.51 6.31 -3.47
CA ALA A 229 6.43 6.92 -2.53
C ALA A 229 7.79 7.19 -3.19
N PRO A 230 8.55 8.20 -2.73
CA PRO A 230 9.88 8.48 -3.25
C PRO A 230 10.89 7.35 -3.08
N LEU A 231 10.75 6.53 -2.05
CA LEU A 231 11.62 5.38 -1.80
C LEU A 231 10.78 4.11 -1.74
N GLU A 232 10.75 3.38 -2.84
CA GLU A 232 9.97 2.18 -3.01
C GLU A 232 10.86 0.94 -3.00
N ASP A 233 10.46 -0.07 -2.23
CA ASP A 233 11.01 -1.43 -2.20
C ASP A 233 9.92 -2.35 -1.63
N PHE A 234 8.84 -2.58 -2.43
CA PHE A 234 7.68 -3.30 -1.91
C PHE A 234 7.80 -4.81 -2.09
N ILE A 235 7.28 -5.54 -1.10
CA ILE A 235 6.87 -6.94 -1.24
C ILE A 235 5.52 -6.95 -1.96
N GLN A 236 5.42 -7.68 -3.07
CA GLN A 236 4.15 -7.93 -3.76
C GLN A 236 3.57 -9.26 -3.29
N THR A 237 2.27 -9.30 -3.03
CA THR A 237 1.53 -10.50 -2.63
C THR A 237 0.16 -10.55 -3.31
N ASP A 238 -0.39 -11.75 -3.45
CA ASP A 238 -1.77 -11.97 -3.86
C ASP A 238 -2.74 -12.12 -2.66
N ALA A 239 -2.23 -12.05 -1.42
CA ALA A 239 -3.07 -11.90 -0.25
C ALA A 239 -3.93 -10.64 -0.38
N PRO A 240 -5.28 -10.72 -0.28
CA PRO A 240 -6.15 -9.57 -0.41
C PRO A 240 -5.82 -8.47 0.61
N ILE A 241 -5.35 -7.33 0.14
CA ILE A 241 -5.11 -6.11 0.93
C ILE A 241 -6.12 -5.05 0.50
N ASN A 242 -6.99 -4.65 1.41
CA ASN A 242 -8.08 -3.71 1.19
C ASN A 242 -7.99 -2.53 2.16
N PHE A 243 -8.92 -1.55 2.02
CA PHE A 243 -9.06 -0.45 2.97
C PHE A 243 -9.17 -0.96 4.41
N GLY A 244 -8.38 -0.37 5.30
CA GLY A 244 -8.30 -0.72 6.70
C GLY A 244 -7.19 -1.72 7.03
N ASN A 245 -6.67 -2.50 6.06
CA ASN A 245 -5.45 -3.30 6.28
C ASN A 245 -4.18 -2.47 6.20
N SER A 246 -4.22 -1.26 5.60
CA SER A 246 -3.08 -0.33 5.56
C SER A 246 -2.54 -0.07 6.95
N GLY A 247 -1.21 -0.18 7.11
CA GLY A 247 -0.51 -0.07 8.39
C GLY A 247 -0.52 -1.35 9.22
N GLY A 248 -1.30 -2.37 8.83
CA GLY A 248 -1.33 -3.69 9.46
C GLY A 248 -0.15 -4.57 9.08
N ALA A 249 -0.12 -5.78 9.62
CA ALA A 249 0.99 -6.70 9.49
C ALA A 249 0.87 -7.57 8.23
N LEU A 250 1.98 -7.73 7.49
CA LEU A 250 2.23 -8.90 6.66
C LEU A 250 3.17 -9.81 7.44
N VAL A 251 2.74 -11.05 7.69
CA VAL A 251 3.52 -12.02 8.48
C VAL A 251 3.79 -13.29 7.68
N ASP A 252 4.86 -14.00 8.04
CA ASP A 252 5.18 -15.31 7.48
C ASP A 252 4.33 -16.42 8.11
N SER A 253 4.53 -17.65 7.67
CA SER A 253 3.86 -18.87 8.20
C SER A 253 4.16 -19.16 9.67
N ASN A 254 5.13 -18.48 10.29
CA ASN A 254 5.47 -18.58 11.71
C ASN A 254 4.86 -17.46 12.56
N GLY A 255 4.26 -16.46 11.91
CA GLY A 255 3.70 -15.26 12.54
C GLY A 255 4.73 -14.15 12.77
N ALA A 256 5.91 -14.22 12.16
CA ALA A 256 6.89 -13.14 12.22
C ALA A 256 6.52 -12.03 11.21
N LEU A 257 6.62 -10.78 11.65
CA LEU A 257 6.36 -9.60 10.82
C LEU A 257 7.41 -9.47 9.73
N ILE A 258 7.01 -9.56 8.47
CA ILE A 258 7.88 -9.43 7.29
C ILE A 258 7.62 -8.15 6.52
N GLY A 259 6.50 -7.47 6.77
CA GLY A 259 6.19 -6.19 6.14
C GLY A 259 4.99 -5.47 6.78
N ILE A 260 4.80 -4.20 6.36
CA ILE A 260 3.63 -3.39 6.71
C ILE A 260 2.76 -3.25 5.46
N ASN A 261 1.51 -3.70 5.56
CA ASN A 261 0.55 -3.67 4.44
C ASN A 261 0.28 -2.23 3.98
N THR A 262 0.17 -2.01 2.66
CA THR A 262 -0.25 -0.72 2.11
C THR A 262 -1.25 -0.92 0.96
N ALA A 263 -2.49 -0.44 1.15
CA ALA A 263 -3.56 -0.54 0.16
C ALA A 263 -3.53 0.61 -0.88
N ILE A 264 -2.70 1.65 -0.66
CA ILE A 264 -2.66 2.82 -1.53
C ILE A 264 -2.15 2.48 -2.93
N VAL A 265 -1.22 1.52 -3.02
CA VAL A 265 -0.61 1.07 -4.28
C VAL A 265 -1.64 0.42 -5.21
N ALA A 266 -2.39 -0.57 -4.71
CA ALA A 266 -3.41 -1.26 -5.48
C ALA A 266 -4.49 -0.28 -6.00
N LYS A 267 -4.88 0.69 -5.16
CA LYS A 267 -5.81 1.75 -5.54
C LYS A 267 -5.27 2.65 -6.64
N SER A 268 -4.02 3.08 -6.56
CA SER A 268 -3.41 3.97 -7.58
C SER A 268 -3.28 3.29 -8.94
N LEU A 269 -3.03 1.99 -8.95
CA LEU A 269 -2.92 1.18 -10.16
C LEU A 269 -4.28 0.71 -10.72
N GLY A 270 -5.36 0.81 -9.95
CA GLY A 270 -6.69 0.35 -10.35
C GLY A 270 -6.77 -1.15 -10.60
N VAL A 271 -5.91 -1.96 -9.95
CA VAL A 271 -5.86 -3.43 -10.10
C VAL A 271 -6.35 -4.13 -8.85
N GLU A 272 -7.12 -5.20 -9.04
CA GLU A 272 -7.57 -6.09 -7.98
C GLU A 272 -6.70 -7.37 -7.93
N GLY A 273 -6.58 -7.97 -6.74
CA GLY A 273 -5.82 -9.22 -6.57
C GLY A 273 -4.29 -9.02 -6.46
N ILE A 274 -3.82 -7.78 -6.35
CA ILE A 274 -2.41 -7.46 -6.10
C ILE A 274 -2.33 -6.63 -4.84
N GLY A 275 -1.63 -7.15 -3.83
CA GLY A 275 -1.32 -6.46 -2.58
C GLY A 275 0.15 -6.06 -2.51
N PHE A 276 0.45 -5.05 -1.70
CA PHE A 276 1.81 -4.59 -1.45
C PHE A 276 2.07 -4.38 0.04
N ALA A 277 3.32 -4.62 0.45
CA ALA A 277 3.76 -4.32 1.81
C ALA A 277 5.17 -3.72 1.81
N ILE A 278 5.43 -2.83 2.76
CA ILE A 278 6.74 -2.23 3.00
C ILE A 278 7.58 -3.23 3.79
N PRO A 279 8.78 -3.63 3.32
CA PRO A 279 9.59 -4.66 3.95
C PRO A 279 10.00 -4.34 5.38
N VAL A 280 9.99 -5.34 6.27
CA VAL A 280 10.31 -5.14 7.70
C VAL A 280 11.75 -4.64 7.93
N ASN A 281 12.70 -4.95 7.05
CA ASN A 281 14.06 -4.42 7.19
C ASN A 281 14.09 -2.90 6.98
N MET A 282 13.28 -2.36 6.05
CA MET A 282 13.08 -0.92 5.91
C MET A 282 12.38 -0.33 7.13
N VAL A 283 11.34 -1.01 7.63
CA VAL A 283 10.62 -0.61 8.86
C VAL A 283 11.57 -0.50 10.06
N LYS A 284 12.48 -1.45 10.25
CA LYS A 284 13.47 -1.43 11.35
C LYS A 284 14.39 -0.21 11.27
N GLY A 285 14.86 0.14 10.08
CA GLY A 285 15.69 1.33 9.86
C GLY A 285 14.95 2.62 10.20
N VAL A 286 13.74 2.79 9.64
CA VAL A 286 12.88 3.96 9.88
C VAL A 286 12.50 4.08 11.37
N LEU A 287 12.11 2.96 12.01
CA LEU A 287 11.77 2.93 13.43
C LEU A 287 12.94 3.37 14.30
N SER A 288 14.15 2.82 14.06
CA SER A 288 15.36 3.17 14.80
C SER A 288 15.67 4.66 14.71
N ASP A 289 15.63 5.24 13.52
CA ASP A 289 15.91 6.65 13.30
C ASP A 289 14.85 7.55 13.95
N ILE A 290 13.57 7.23 13.79
CA ILE A 290 12.48 8.01 14.36
C ILE A 290 12.51 7.98 15.89
N VAL A 291 12.75 6.81 16.50
CA VAL A 291 12.82 6.71 17.97
C VAL A 291 14.03 7.48 18.52
N ALA A 292 15.17 7.45 17.82
CA ALA A 292 16.39 8.12 18.25
C ALA A 292 16.38 9.64 17.99
N HIS A 293 15.79 10.08 16.89
CA HIS A 293 15.95 11.45 16.39
C HIS A 293 14.62 12.19 16.12
N GLY A 294 13.47 11.53 16.25
CA GLY A 294 12.15 12.06 15.89
C GLY A 294 11.87 12.10 14.38
N ARG A 295 12.84 11.71 13.54
CA ARG A 295 12.78 11.74 12.08
C ARG A 295 13.77 10.77 11.47
N VAL A 296 13.57 10.43 10.21
CA VAL A 296 14.53 9.62 9.45
C VAL A 296 15.65 10.52 8.93
N ILE A 297 16.89 10.06 9.09
CA ILE A 297 18.08 10.74 8.60
C ILE A 297 18.57 10.02 7.34
N ARG A 298 18.46 10.70 6.19
CA ARG A 298 18.87 10.15 4.89
C ARG A 298 20.05 10.89 4.30
N GLY A 299 20.93 10.11 3.67
CA GLY A 299 22.00 10.66 2.86
C GLY A 299 21.44 11.37 1.63
N TRP A 300 22.12 12.46 1.26
CA TRP A 300 21.75 13.26 0.11
C TRP A 300 22.99 13.86 -0.55
N ILE A 301 23.00 13.88 -1.87
CA ILE A 301 24.05 14.52 -2.67
C ILE A 301 23.48 15.53 -3.67
N GLY A 302 22.16 15.70 -3.69
CA GLY A 302 21.46 16.73 -4.49
C GLY A 302 21.41 16.44 -5.99
N ILE A 303 21.22 15.20 -6.39
CA ILE A 303 20.96 14.80 -7.76
C ILE A 303 19.46 14.65 -8.02
N VAL A 304 19.03 14.89 -9.27
CA VAL A 304 17.70 14.57 -9.79
C VAL A 304 17.90 13.58 -10.94
N PRO A 305 17.85 12.28 -10.63
CA PRO A 305 18.07 11.25 -11.63
C PRO A 305 16.80 10.98 -12.45
N GLN A 306 16.98 10.55 -13.71
CA GLN A 306 15.94 10.05 -14.59
C GLN A 306 16.41 8.76 -15.26
N ASP A 307 15.48 7.86 -15.55
CA ASP A 307 15.79 6.60 -16.22
C ASP A 307 16.21 6.85 -17.68
N VAL A 308 17.25 6.17 -18.09
CA VAL A 308 17.67 6.11 -19.51
C VAL A 308 16.75 5.14 -20.23
N THR A 309 16.18 5.55 -21.36
CA THR A 309 15.34 4.66 -22.16
C THR A 309 16.12 3.47 -22.72
N ASN A 310 15.45 2.35 -23.03
CA ASN A 310 16.10 1.17 -23.61
C ASN A 310 16.85 1.49 -24.92
N GLU A 311 16.31 2.41 -25.74
CA GLU A 311 16.95 2.87 -26.97
C GLU A 311 18.24 3.65 -26.69
N GLN A 312 18.20 4.57 -25.73
CA GLN A 312 19.37 5.33 -25.30
C GLN A 312 20.43 4.41 -24.67
N ALA A 313 20.02 3.46 -23.84
CA ALA A 313 20.93 2.49 -23.24
C ALA A 313 21.65 1.64 -24.31
N ALA A 314 20.92 1.19 -25.33
CA ALA A 314 21.50 0.44 -26.44
C ALA A 314 22.48 1.28 -27.24
N GLN A 315 22.17 2.54 -27.57
CA GLN A 315 23.05 3.47 -28.28
C GLN A 315 24.34 3.77 -27.52
N LEU A 316 24.26 3.79 -26.18
CA LEU A 316 25.39 4.09 -25.28
C LEU A 316 26.16 2.84 -24.86
N GLY A 317 25.77 1.66 -25.35
CA GLY A 317 26.40 0.39 -24.98
C GLY A 317 26.30 0.03 -23.50
N LEU A 318 25.19 0.38 -22.85
CA LEU A 318 24.92 0.14 -21.44
C LEU A 318 24.08 -1.14 -21.27
N PRO A 319 24.67 -2.31 -21.03
CA PRO A 319 23.96 -3.60 -20.98
C PRO A 319 22.99 -3.72 -19.80
N HIS A 320 23.18 -2.90 -18.79
CA HIS A 320 22.34 -2.91 -17.58
C HIS A 320 21.50 -1.64 -17.42
N GLY A 321 21.36 -0.84 -18.50
CA GLY A 321 20.71 0.47 -18.40
C GLY A 321 21.61 1.50 -17.73
N GLY A 322 21.04 2.59 -17.27
CA GLY A 322 21.75 3.69 -16.58
C GLY A 322 20.75 4.77 -16.19
N VAL A 323 21.26 5.76 -15.50
CA VAL A 323 20.46 6.86 -14.97
C VAL A 323 21.10 8.18 -15.38
N VAL A 324 20.39 8.99 -16.15
CA VAL A 324 20.87 10.32 -16.52
C VAL A 324 20.59 11.31 -15.37
N LEU A 325 21.55 12.14 -15.02
CA LEU A 325 21.35 13.26 -14.12
C LEU A 325 20.66 14.41 -14.90
N ALA A 326 19.33 14.53 -14.74
CA ALA A 326 18.56 15.57 -15.41
C ALA A 326 18.96 16.96 -14.92
N THR A 327 19.13 17.10 -13.62
CA THR A 327 19.61 18.33 -12.97
C THR A 327 20.25 18.00 -11.62
N LEU A 328 20.93 19.00 -11.05
CA LEU A 328 21.45 18.95 -9.67
C LEU A 328 21.02 20.21 -8.92
N TYR A 329 20.80 20.06 -7.63
CA TYR A 329 20.51 21.21 -6.78
C TYR A 329 21.73 22.12 -6.67
N VAL A 330 21.48 23.43 -6.70
CA VAL A 330 22.53 24.44 -6.56
C VAL A 330 23.25 24.25 -5.23
N ARG A 331 24.58 24.32 -5.26
CA ARG A 331 25.44 24.10 -4.08
C ARG A 331 25.33 22.70 -3.46
N SER A 332 24.77 21.73 -4.16
CA SER A 332 24.71 20.37 -3.67
C SER A 332 26.08 19.69 -3.62
N PRO A 333 26.27 18.69 -2.74
CA PRO A 333 27.52 17.93 -2.67
C PRO A 333 27.90 17.26 -3.99
N GLY A 334 26.91 16.76 -4.74
CA GLY A 334 27.16 16.16 -6.06
C GLY A 334 27.71 17.16 -7.08
N LEU A 335 27.13 18.38 -7.12
CA LEU A 335 27.63 19.46 -7.98
C LEU A 335 29.05 19.89 -7.57
N GLN A 336 29.32 20.02 -6.27
CA GLN A 336 30.65 20.36 -5.75
C GLN A 336 31.69 19.27 -6.03
N ALA A 337 31.27 18.01 -6.07
CA ALA A 337 32.12 16.88 -6.43
C ALA A 337 32.41 16.78 -7.94
N GLY A 338 31.78 17.63 -8.77
CA GLY A 338 31.99 17.68 -10.21
C GLY A 338 31.02 16.84 -11.04
N LEU A 339 29.91 16.37 -10.47
CA LEU A 339 28.79 15.82 -11.26
C LEU A 339 28.11 16.95 -12.03
N LEU A 340 27.68 16.66 -13.25
CA LEU A 340 27.05 17.62 -14.17
C LEU A 340 25.71 17.10 -14.68
N PRO A 341 24.77 17.97 -15.04
CA PRO A 341 23.59 17.57 -15.81
C PRO A 341 24.03 16.88 -17.12
N GLY A 342 23.36 15.78 -17.48
CA GLY A 342 23.70 14.95 -18.62
C GLY A 342 24.69 13.82 -18.32
N ASP A 343 25.31 13.77 -17.14
CA ASP A 343 26.09 12.60 -16.73
C ASP A 343 25.18 11.38 -16.61
N ILE A 344 25.64 10.21 -17.05
CA ILE A 344 24.92 8.95 -16.91
C ILE A 344 25.57 8.16 -15.78
N VAL A 345 24.85 8.01 -14.68
CA VAL A 345 25.29 7.18 -13.56
C VAL A 345 25.16 5.71 -13.94
N THR A 346 26.26 4.98 -13.89
CA THR A 346 26.33 3.56 -14.23
C THR A 346 26.53 2.66 -13.02
N ALA A 347 27.16 3.16 -11.95
CA ALA A 347 27.32 2.44 -10.69
C ALA A 347 27.45 3.40 -9.51
N ILE A 348 27.02 2.95 -8.34
CA ILE A 348 27.25 3.57 -7.03
C ILE A 348 27.93 2.56 -6.12
N ASP A 349 29.06 2.96 -5.53
CA ASP A 349 29.96 2.08 -4.71
C ASP A 349 30.33 0.76 -5.41
N GLY A 350 30.53 0.83 -6.71
CA GLY A 350 30.88 -0.33 -7.52
C GLY A 350 29.72 -1.23 -7.92
N VAL A 351 28.51 -0.97 -7.41
CA VAL A 351 27.30 -1.74 -7.75
C VAL A 351 26.55 -1.06 -8.91
N PRO A 352 26.24 -1.77 -10.00
CA PRO A 352 25.49 -1.21 -11.12
C PRO A 352 24.16 -0.59 -10.69
N VAL A 353 23.78 0.53 -11.30
CA VAL A 353 22.51 1.22 -11.07
C VAL A 353 21.57 0.96 -12.24
N HIS A 354 20.34 0.52 -11.94
CA HIS A 354 19.37 0.10 -12.93
C HIS A 354 18.23 1.11 -13.15
N SER A 355 17.98 1.99 -12.18
CA SER A 355 16.92 2.99 -12.26
C SER A 355 17.25 4.23 -11.43
N ALA A 356 16.56 5.33 -11.73
CA ALA A 356 16.62 6.57 -10.94
C ALA A 356 16.29 6.32 -9.46
N GLN A 357 15.32 5.45 -9.22
CA GLN A 357 14.91 5.02 -7.86
C GLN A 357 16.03 4.25 -7.15
N ASP A 358 16.68 3.30 -7.84
CA ASP A 358 17.83 2.56 -7.30
C ASP A 358 18.98 3.51 -6.91
N ALA A 359 19.28 4.50 -7.78
CA ALA A 359 20.28 5.52 -7.49
C ALA A 359 19.95 6.32 -6.22
N LEU A 360 18.70 6.79 -6.07
CA LEU A 360 18.27 7.54 -4.89
C LEU A 360 18.30 6.70 -3.63
N THR A 361 17.82 5.45 -3.69
CA THR A 361 17.82 4.53 -2.54
C THR A 361 19.23 4.23 -2.05
N ARG A 362 20.18 3.99 -2.97
CA ARG A 362 21.59 3.76 -2.59
C ARG A 362 22.23 4.96 -1.94
N VAL A 363 22.01 6.17 -2.50
CA VAL A 363 22.49 7.41 -1.88
C VAL A 363 21.86 7.64 -0.50
N ALA A 364 20.54 7.42 -0.37
CA ALA A 364 19.80 7.60 0.87
C ALA A 364 20.25 6.65 2.00
N ALA A 365 20.79 5.48 1.65
CA ALA A 365 21.32 4.50 2.61
C ALA A 365 22.64 4.96 3.27
N HIS A 366 23.35 5.92 2.68
CA HIS A 366 24.57 6.48 3.28
C HIS A 366 24.24 7.41 4.45
N LYS A 367 25.09 7.34 5.48
CA LYS A 367 24.97 8.29 6.60
C LYS A 367 25.54 9.66 6.20
N PRO A 368 24.91 10.77 6.59
CA PRO A 368 25.51 12.10 6.47
C PRO A 368 26.92 12.15 7.04
N GLY A 369 27.83 12.81 6.35
CA GLY A 369 29.27 12.87 6.68
C GLY A 369 30.11 11.74 6.04
N SER A 370 29.50 10.74 5.45
CA SER A 370 30.20 9.71 4.67
C SER A 370 30.50 10.19 3.23
N THR A 371 31.17 9.34 2.46
CA THR A 371 31.47 9.58 1.04
C THR A 371 30.89 8.46 0.21
N VAL A 372 30.27 8.80 -0.90
CA VAL A 372 29.74 7.85 -1.89
C VAL A 372 30.58 7.93 -3.17
N ALA A 373 30.92 6.77 -3.74
CA ALA A 373 31.65 6.68 -5.01
C ALA A 373 30.66 6.46 -6.17
N ILE A 374 30.66 7.39 -7.13
CA ILE A 374 29.71 7.39 -8.25
C ILE A 374 30.49 7.24 -9.54
N LYS A 375 30.16 6.21 -10.32
CA LYS A 375 30.73 6.01 -11.66
C LYS A 375 29.75 6.58 -12.67
N VAL A 376 30.24 7.52 -13.48
CA VAL A 376 29.44 8.17 -14.51
C VAL A 376 30.08 8.03 -15.88
N LEU A 377 29.24 8.04 -16.92
CA LEU A 377 29.64 8.20 -18.30
C LEU A 377 29.31 9.65 -18.71
N ARG A 378 30.33 10.42 -19.11
CA ARG A 378 30.23 11.78 -19.62
C ARG A 378 30.74 11.81 -21.05
N GLY A 379 29.83 11.94 -22.01
CA GLY A 379 30.15 11.63 -23.43
C GLY A 379 30.66 10.19 -23.54
N ASN A 380 31.86 10.00 -24.08
CA ASN A 380 32.48 8.69 -24.21
C ASN A 380 33.48 8.34 -23.10
N SER A 381 33.58 9.16 -22.06
CA SER A 381 34.58 8.99 -21.00
C SER A 381 33.93 8.48 -19.73
N SER A 382 34.45 7.39 -19.14
CA SER A 382 34.05 6.87 -17.85
C SER A 382 34.83 7.61 -16.76
N LEU A 383 34.11 8.25 -15.83
CA LEU A 383 34.65 9.00 -14.70
C LEU A 383 34.20 8.38 -13.37
N ALA A 384 35.07 8.41 -12.37
CA ALA A 384 34.74 8.08 -11.00
C ALA A 384 34.75 9.37 -10.16
N VAL A 385 33.61 9.71 -9.58
CA VAL A 385 33.41 10.89 -8.76
C VAL A 385 33.14 10.47 -7.33
N LYS A 386 33.78 11.10 -6.35
CA LYS A 386 33.50 10.90 -4.92
C LYS A 386 32.77 12.13 -4.39
N ALA A 387 31.54 11.95 -3.94
CA ALA A 387 30.72 13.01 -3.37
C ALA A 387 30.58 12.83 -1.86
N SER A 388 30.70 13.91 -1.11
CA SER A 388 30.34 13.92 0.32
C SER A 388 28.83 13.79 0.45
N VAL A 389 28.38 12.94 1.37
CA VAL A 389 26.95 12.80 1.66
C VAL A 389 26.58 13.77 2.78
N THR A 390 25.54 14.58 2.55
CA THR A 390 24.94 15.43 3.57
C THR A 390 23.58 14.92 3.97
N GLU A 391 22.98 15.48 5.00
CA GLU A 391 21.58 15.18 5.31
C GLU A 391 20.66 15.78 4.24
N ARG A 392 19.61 15.01 3.86
CA ARG A 392 18.60 15.50 2.93
C ARG A 392 17.85 16.69 3.53
N PRO A 393 17.78 17.84 2.84
CA PRO A 393 16.98 18.97 3.29
C PRO A 393 15.51 18.59 3.45
N PRO A 394 14.79 19.16 4.42
CA PRO A 394 13.34 18.96 4.52
C PRO A 394 12.67 19.43 3.22
N PRO A 395 11.56 18.81 2.81
CA PRO A 395 10.77 19.27 1.67
C PRO A 395 10.30 20.71 1.94
N SER A 396 10.52 21.57 0.95
CA SER A 396 10.13 23.00 0.98
C SER A 396 8.63 23.17 0.76
#